data_9d68dfcdf05ff1a077420aba7eb0feaf
#
_entry.id   9d68dfcdf05ff1a077420aba7eb0feaf
#
_cell.length_a   1.000
_cell.length_b   1.000
_cell.length_c   1.000
_cell.angle_alpha   90.00
_cell.angle_beta   90.00
_cell.angle_gamma   90.00
#
_symmetry.space_group_name_H-M   'P 1'
#
loop_
_entity.id
_entity.type
_entity.pdbx_description
1 polymer ?
#
loop_
_entity_poly.entity_id
_entity_poly.type
_entity_poly.pdbx_seq_one_letter_code
_entity_poly.pdbx_strand_id
1 'polypeptide(L)'
;MLEAMDLVGNPSSVHREGRSAKAIVENARAHVAALVGAEPAEVVFTSGATEAAMIALKDMDCAGSAVEHDSVRAWIDDTAIRVDGSGLMEPMGGATTKQVANSETGVIQNHRDAQVFEDAVQAVGKTPYDFSASLAAAAAVSAHKIGGPKGVGALLIRESHATQMTVLGGGQESGKRSGTENVVGIAGFGAAAAAAKRDLEDDVWRQTRLLRDQMEDKLIQFEPDLIVFGDLASRLPNTSCFAAPGWRGETQVIQMDLAGFAVSAGSACSSGKVKASRVLLAMGFDEETASSAIRVSMGPRTTEEDIRSFLEAWTQAYSRVRARRGG
;
A
#
# COMPACT_ATOMS: atom_id res chain seq x y z
N MET A 1 11.48 13.54 13.92
CA MET A 1 10.84 12.85 15.07
C MET A 1 11.54 13.17 16.38
N LEU A 2 12.86 12.96 16.50
CA LEU A 2 13.59 13.26 17.76
C LEU A 2 13.36 14.69 18.22
N GLU A 3 13.54 15.69 17.35
CA GLU A 3 13.25 17.09 17.65
C GLU A 3 11.79 17.34 18.10
N ALA A 4 10.84 16.59 17.54
CA ALA A 4 9.43 16.70 17.94
C ALA A 4 9.14 16.05 19.31
N MET A 5 9.97 15.12 19.77
CA MET A 5 9.87 14.51 21.11
C MET A 5 10.28 15.49 22.21
N ASP A 6 11.16 16.43 21.90
CA ASP A 6 11.63 17.44 22.86
C ASP A 6 10.63 18.60 23.03
N LEU A 7 9.60 18.67 22.17
CA LEU A 7 8.56 19.70 22.26
C LEU A 7 7.46 19.31 23.25
N VAL A 8 7.33 20.14 24.28
CA VAL A 8 6.28 20.00 25.31
C VAL A 8 5.15 20.97 24.97
N GLY A 9 4.18 20.56 24.21
CA GLY A 9 3.06 21.41 23.83
C GLY A 9 1.88 20.65 23.25
N ASN A 10 0.66 21.05 23.61
CA ASN A 10 -0.54 20.57 22.95
C ASN A 10 -0.85 21.48 21.76
N PRO A 11 -1.01 20.98 20.53
CA PRO A 11 -1.31 21.78 19.33
C PRO A 11 -2.58 22.64 19.45
N SER A 12 -3.51 22.26 20.33
CA SER A 12 -4.74 23.02 20.61
C SER A 12 -4.52 24.21 21.57
N SER A 13 -3.34 24.34 22.20
CA SER A 13 -3.05 25.41 23.15
C SER A 13 -2.58 26.68 22.45
N VAL A 14 -3.01 27.86 22.98
CA VAL A 14 -2.71 29.16 22.37
C VAL A 14 -1.35 29.75 22.80
N HIS A 15 -0.70 29.19 23.83
CA HIS A 15 0.61 29.61 24.27
C HIS A 15 1.74 29.20 23.31
N ARG A 16 2.97 29.70 23.54
CA ARG A 16 4.11 29.52 22.63
C ARG A 16 4.38 28.05 22.30
N GLU A 17 4.42 27.20 23.29
CA GLU A 17 4.72 25.75 23.15
C GLU A 17 3.63 25.05 22.32
N GLY A 18 2.36 25.38 22.54
CA GLY A 18 1.23 24.85 21.76
C GLY A 18 1.30 25.30 20.30
N ARG A 19 1.61 26.57 20.04
CA ARG A 19 1.81 27.08 18.68
C ARG A 19 2.99 26.40 17.97
N SER A 20 4.07 26.10 18.70
CA SER A 20 5.21 25.36 18.15
C SER A 20 4.82 23.93 17.75
N ALA A 21 4.08 23.22 18.59
CA ALA A 21 3.55 21.89 18.28
C ALA A 21 2.59 21.93 17.09
N LYS A 22 1.69 22.92 17.04
CA LYS A 22 0.79 23.13 15.90
C LYS A 22 1.54 23.39 14.60
N ALA A 23 2.61 24.17 14.63
CA ALA A 23 3.42 24.45 13.44
C ALA A 23 4.04 23.18 12.86
N ILE A 24 4.44 22.20 13.68
CA ILE A 24 4.93 20.90 13.21
C ILE A 24 3.82 20.15 12.48
N VAL A 25 2.62 20.09 13.05
CA VAL A 25 1.47 19.42 12.45
C VAL A 25 1.13 20.04 11.08
N GLU A 26 1.05 21.37 11.02
CA GLU A 26 0.69 22.05 9.77
C GLU A 26 1.79 21.97 8.69
N ASN A 27 3.07 22.00 9.08
CA ASN A 27 4.16 21.74 8.13
C ASN A 27 4.11 20.32 7.57
N ALA A 28 3.84 19.33 8.41
CA ALA A 28 3.69 17.94 7.96
C ALA A 28 2.47 17.79 7.02
N ARG A 29 1.36 18.47 7.35
CA ARG A 29 0.16 18.51 6.51
C ARG A 29 0.45 19.07 5.12
N ALA A 30 1.20 20.16 5.04
CA ALA A 30 1.61 20.75 3.77
C ALA A 30 2.49 19.79 2.94
N HIS A 31 3.42 19.05 3.58
CA HIS A 31 4.24 18.07 2.87
C HIS A 31 3.44 16.88 2.36
N VAL A 32 2.49 16.38 3.15
CA VAL A 32 1.59 15.28 2.72
C VAL A 32 0.72 15.77 1.57
N ALA A 33 0.10 16.94 1.69
CA ALA A 33 -0.71 17.54 0.62
C ALA A 33 0.08 17.69 -0.68
N ALA A 34 1.31 18.23 -0.60
CA ALA A 34 2.18 18.40 -1.76
C ALA A 34 2.60 17.08 -2.43
N LEU A 35 2.72 15.97 -1.68
CA LEU A 35 3.03 14.64 -2.22
C LEU A 35 1.84 14.06 -2.99
N VAL A 36 0.62 14.29 -2.52
CA VAL A 36 -0.59 13.64 -3.04
C VAL A 36 -1.43 14.53 -3.97
N GLY A 37 -0.97 15.75 -4.27
CA GLY A 37 -1.72 16.70 -5.11
C GLY A 37 -3.05 17.13 -4.47
N ALA A 38 -3.08 17.33 -3.15
CA ALA A 38 -4.25 17.79 -2.40
C ALA A 38 -4.03 19.19 -1.83
N GLU A 39 -5.11 19.88 -1.46
CA GLU A 39 -5.01 21.07 -0.61
C GLU A 39 -4.78 20.65 0.85
N PRO A 40 -4.02 21.42 1.64
CA PRO A 40 -3.80 21.09 3.05
C PRO A 40 -5.09 20.90 3.86
N ALA A 41 -6.17 21.63 3.54
CA ALA A 41 -7.46 21.50 4.20
C ALA A 41 -8.19 20.17 3.93
N GLU A 42 -7.78 19.46 2.88
CA GLU A 42 -8.31 18.14 2.54
C GLU A 42 -7.61 16.99 3.28
N VAL A 43 -6.46 17.25 3.91
CA VAL A 43 -5.68 16.23 4.64
C VAL A 43 -6.15 16.17 6.09
N VAL A 44 -6.58 15.01 6.57
CA VAL A 44 -6.97 14.72 7.95
C VAL A 44 -6.07 13.63 8.50
N PHE A 45 -5.30 13.89 9.54
CA PHE A 45 -4.42 12.89 10.13
C PHE A 45 -5.21 11.83 10.90
N THR A 46 -4.82 10.57 10.71
CA THR A 46 -5.41 9.37 11.33
C THR A 46 -4.30 8.48 11.90
N SER A 47 -4.68 7.40 12.58
CA SER A 47 -3.71 6.40 13.03
C SER A 47 -3.17 5.49 11.89
N GLY A 48 -3.77 5.57 10.72
CA GLY A 48 -3.41 4.80 9.53
C GLY A 48 -4.55 4.71 8.53
N ALA A 49 -4.31 4.06 7.41
CA ALA A 49 -5.31 3.89 6.35
C ALA A 49 -6.55 3.13 6.80
N THR A 50 -6.45 2.22 7.78
CA THR A 50 -7.59 1.49 8.33
C THR A 50 -8.58 2.44 9.00
N GLU A 51 -8.11 3.40 9.82
CA GLU A 51 -8.98 4.43 10.41
C GLU A 51 -9.53 5.36 9.33
N ALA A 52 -8.73 5.72 8.33
CA ALA A 52 -9.16 6.54 7.21
C ALA A 52 -10.31 5.88 6.42
N ALA A 53 -10.19 4.59 6.10
CA ALA A 53 -11.24 3.83 5.42
C ALA A 53 -12.51 3.73 6.28
N MET A 54 -12.37 3.47 7.58
CA MET A 54 -13.50 3.45 8.51
C MET A 54 -14.24 4.79 8.53
N ILE A 55 -13.53 5.92 8.63
CA ILE A 55 -14.14 7.25 8.67
C ILE A 55 -14.90 7.52 7.36
N ALA A 56 -14.32 7.14 6.22
CA ALA A 56 -14.90 7.43 4.91
C ALA A 56 -16.09 6.53 4.56
N LEU A 57 -16.11 5.27 5.00
CA LEU A 57 -16.98 4.23 4.43
C LEU A 57 -18.04 3.68 5.39
N LYS A 58 -17.91 3.84 6.70
CA LYS A 58 -18.73 3.14 7.70
C LYS A 58 -20.25 3.29 7.55
N ASP A 59 -20.71 4.41 6.99
CA ASP A 59 -22.13 4.73 6.82
C ASP A 59 -22.56 4.74 5.35
N MET A 60 -21.73 4.12 4.47
CA MET A 60 -21.95 4.11 3.03
C MET A 60 -22.27 2.70 2.54
N ASP A 61 -23.21 2.60 1.62
CA ASP A 61 -23.45 1.38 0.85
C ASP A 61 -22.61 1.46 -0.43
N CYS A 62 -21.45 0.80 -0.39
CA CYS A 62 -20.45 0.88 -1.45
C CYS A 62 -20.16 -0.49 -2.05
N ALA A 63 -20.00 -0.49 -3.38
CA ALA A 63 -19.49 -1.62 -4.12
C ALA A 63 -17.96 -1.58 -4.22
N GLY A 64 -17.32 -2.73 -4.27
CA GLY A 64 -15.89 -2.87 -4.50
C GLY A 64 -15.51 -4.26 -4.97
N SER A 65 -14.24 -4.56 -4.92
CA SER A 65 -13.68 -5.82 -5.41
C SER A 65 -13.02 -6.64 -4.32
N ALA A 66 -12.98 -7.96 -4.52
CA ALA A 66 -12.28 -8.90 -3.64
C ALA A 66 -10.76 -8.67 -3.58
N VAL A 67 -10.17 -7.87 -4.48
CA VAL A 67 -8.75 -7.50 -4.43
C VAL A 67 -8.45 -6.31 -3.52
N GLU A 68 -9.49 -5.64 -3.01
CA GLU A 68 -9.30 -4.56 -2.02
C GLU A 68 -8.62 -5.07 -0.75
N HIS A 69 -7.91 -4.18 -0.07
CA HIS A 69 -7.32 -4.48 1.23
C HIS A 69 -8.41 -4.73 2.30
N ASP A 70 -8.14 -5.57 3.29
CA ASP A 70 -9.10 -5.92 4.35
C ASP A 70 -9.67 -4.71 5.09
N SER A 71 -8.90 -3.62 5.21
CA SER A 71 -9.36 -2.37 5.82
C SER A 71 -10.48 -1.66 5.05
N VAL A 72 -10.57 -1.89 3.74
CA VAL A 72 -11.63 -1.37 2.85
C VAL A 72 -12.76 -2.39 2.75
N ARG A 73 -12.41 -3.66 2.53
CA ARG A 73 -13.37 -4.77 2.38
C ARG A 73 -14.35 -4.91 3.55
N ALA A 74 -13.92 -4.57 4.75
CA ALA A 74 -14.77 -4.61 5.93
C ALA A 74 -16.02 -3.69 5.82
N TRP A 75 -16.08 -2.79 4.84
CA TRP A 75 -17.07 -1.72 4.71
C TRP A 75 -17.83 -1.74 3.38
N ILE A 76 -17.57 -2.71 2.49
CA ILE A 76 -18.09 -2.75 1.13
C ILE A 76 -18.69 -4.11 0.79
N ASP A 77 -19.52 -4.17 -0.28
CA ASP A 77 -19.76 -5.41 -1.01
C ASP A 77 -18.57 -5.68 -1.92
N ASP A 78 -17.68 -6.58 -1.49
CA ASP A 78 -16.43 -6.90 -2.18
C ASP A 78 -16.59 -7.89 -3.36
N THR A 79 -17.81 -8.30 -3.64
CA THR A 79 -18.15 -9.19 -4.77
C THR A 79 -18.77 -8.47 -5.96
N ALA A 80 -19.10 -7.19 -5.80
CA ALA A 80 -19.83 -6.41 -6.79
C ALA A 80 -19.01 -6.08 -8.03
N ILE A 81 -17.68 -5.89 -7.88
CA ILE A 81 -16.78 -5.56 -9.00
C ILE A 81 -15.87 -6.75 -9.30
N ARG A 82 -15.96 -7.24 -10.53
CA ARG A 82 -15.10 -8.33 -11.00
C ARG A 82 -13.69 -7.85 -11.29
N VAL A 83 -12.77 -8.80 -11.31
CA VAL A 83 -11.35 -8.60 -11.65
C VAL A 83 -10.97 -9.60 -12.73
N ASP A 84 -10.26 -9.15 -13.74
CA ASP A 84 -9.74 -10.02 -14.78
C ASP A 84 -8.45 -10.76 -14.35
N GLY A 85 -7.96 -11.66 -15.20
CA GLY A 85 -6.73 -12.42 -14.95
C GLY A 85 -5.46 -11.56 -14.84
N SER A 86 -5.49 -10.32 -15.32
CA SER A 86 -4.40 -9.34 -15.17
C SER A 86 -4.48 -8.55 -13.86
N GLY A 87 -5.55 -8.72 -13.08
CA GLY A 87 -5.77 -8.00 -11.84
C GLY A 87 -6.43 -6.62 -12.01
N LEU A 88 -6.96 -6.33 -13.19
CA LEU A 88 -7.69 -5.10 -13.46
C LEU A 88 -9.15 -5.25 -13.08
N MET A 89 -9.67 -4.26 -12.35
CA MET A 89 -11.07 -4.17 -11.97
C MET A 89 -11.92 -3.75 -13.18
N GLU A 90 -13.10 -4.37 -13.35
CA GLU A 90 -14.09 -3.91 -14.33
C GLU A 90 -14.65 -2.56 -13.91
N PRO A 91 -14.78 -1.59 -14.83
CA PRO A 91 -15.41 -0.30 -14.54
C PRO A 91 -16.85 -0.47 -14.06
N MET A 92 -17.22 0.22 -13.00
CA MET A 92 -18.57 0.20 -12.46
C MET A 92 -18.98 1.62 -12.04
N GLY A 93 -20.18 2.05 -12.44
CA GLY A 93 -20.75 3.31 -11.99
C GLY A 93 -21.38 3.19 -10.60
N GLY A 94 -21.60 4.34 -9.94
CA GLY A 94 -22.23 4.43 -8.62
C GLY A 94 -21.25 4.64 -7.47
N ALA A 95 -21.67 4.30 -6.25
CA ALA A 95 -20.82 4.41 -5.07
C ALA A 95 -19.83 3.23 -5.02
N THR A 96 -18.60 3.45 -5.48
CA THR A 96 -17.58 2.42 -5.60
C THR A 96 -16.29 2.78 -4.88
N THR A 97 -15.51 1.75 -4.49
CA THR A 97 -14.14 1.89 -4.02
C THR A 97 -13.16 1.41 -5.07
N LYS A 98 -11.91 1.90 -4.99
CA LYS A 98 -10.82 1.47 -5.85
C LYS A 98 -9.51 1.42 -5.10
N GLN A 99 -8.84 0.27 -5.12
CA GLN A 99 -7.45 0.17 -4.74
C GLN A 99 -6.59 0.69 -5.89
N VAL A 100 -5.95 1.86 -5.73
CA VAL A 100 -5.13 2.48 -6.80
C VAL A 100 -4.01 1.57 -7.27
N ALA A 101 -3.37 0.85 -6.34
CA ALA A 101 -2.41 -0.18 -6.65
C ALA A 101 -2.53 -1.36 -5.69
N ASN A 102 -2.56 -2.57 -6.23
CA ASN A 102 -2.74 -3.78 -5.41
C ASN A 102 -1.53 -4.07 -4.52
N SER A 103 -1.78 -4.43 -3.29
CA SER A 103 -0.73 -4.65 -2.29
C SER A 103 0.04 -5.97 -2.46
N GLU A 104 -0.50 -6.95 -3.20
CA GLU A 104 0.13 -8.25 -3.46
C GLU A 104 0.79 -8.27 -4.84
N THR A 105 0.05 -7.98 -5.89
CA THR A 105 0.52 -8.05 -7.28
C THR A 105 1.24 -6.78 -7.77
N GLY A 106 0.99 -5.66 -7.12
CA GLY A 106 1.46 -4.35 -7.57
C GLY A 106 0.67 -3.77 -8.75
N VAL A 107 -0.37 -4.44 -9.24
CA VAL A 107 -1.17 -3.96 -10.37
C VAL A 107 -1.81 -2.62 -10.08
N ILE A 108 -1.64 -1.67 -11.01
CA ILE A 108 -2.18 -0.32 -10.93
C ILE A 108 -3.48 -0.26 -11.72
N GLN A 109 -4.55 0.24 -11.11
CA GLN A 109 -5.84 0.40 -11.76
C GLN A 109 -5.86 1.65 -12.66
N ASN A 110 -6.22 1.48 -13.92
CA ASN A 110 -6.11 2.52 -14.95
C ASN A 110 -7.42 3.27 -15.24
N HIS A 111 -8.57 2.80 -14.71
CA HIS A 111 -9.85 3.46 -14.96
C HIS A 111 -10.00 4.74 -14.13
N ARG A 112 -10.69 5.74 -14.72
CA ARG A 112 -10.94 7.06 -14.13
C ARG A 112 -12.43 7.28 -13.88
N ASP A 113 -13.08 6.32 -13.24
CA ASP A 113 -14.47 6.47 -12.84
C ASP A 113 -14.55 7.27 -11.52
N ALA A 114 -15.68 7.91 -11.28
CA ALA A 114 -15.91 8.58 -10.01
C ALA A 114 -16.05 7.52 -8.90
N GLN A 115 -15.15 7.54 -7.93
CA GLN A 115 -15.19 6.69 -6.75
C GLN A 115 -15.59 7.49 -5.51
N VAL A 116 -16.22 6.82 -4.57
CA VAL A 116 -16.40 7.35 -3.23
C VAL A 116 -15.07 7.36 -2.46
N PHE A 117 -14.27 6.30 -2.65
CA PHE A 117 -13.04 6.13 -1.91
C PHE A 117 -11.95 5.45 -2.74
N GLU A 118 -10.72 5.95 -2.63
CA GLU A 118 -9.51 5.33 -3.18
C GLU A 118 -8.55 4.87 -2.07
N ASP A 119 -8.15 3.59 -2.10
CA ASP A 119 -6.99 3.13 -1.33
C ASP A 119 -5.71 3.45 -2.12
N ALA A 120 -5.08 4.59 -1.82
CA ALA A 120 -3.84 5.04 -2.45
C ALA A 120 -2.57 4.60 -1.69
N VAL A 121 -2.70 3.78 -0.66
CA VAL A 121 -1.64 3.37 0.28
C VAL A 121 -0.41 2.81 -0.42
N GLN A 122 -0.59 2.00 -1.44
CA GLN A 122 0.55 1.40 -2.15
C GLN A 122 1.06 2.25 -3.31
N ALA A 123 0.26 3.13 -3.87
CA ALA A 123 0.62 3.99 -4.99
C ALA A 123 1.47 5.20 -4.56
N VAL A 124 1.02 5.90 -3.52
CA VAL A 124 1.65 7.13 -3.04
C VAL A 124 3.12 6.94 -2.73
N GLY A 125 3.96 7.85 -3.24
CA GLY A 125 5.40 7.84 -3.06
C GLY A 125 6.18 6.81 -3.90
N LYS A 126 5.51 5.99 -4.74
CA LYS A 126 6.14 5.01 -5.64
C LYS A 126 5.76 5.22 -7.10
N THR A 127 4.61 5.82 -7.33
CA THR A 127 4.13 6.26 -8.65
C THR A 127 3.43 7.60 -8.47
N PRO A 128 3.34 8.44 -9.52
CA PRO A 128 2.59 9.67 -9.45
C PRO A 128 1.13 9.42 -9.03
N TYR A 129 0.69 10.15 -8.03
CA TYR A 129 -0.69 10.17 -7.56
C TYR A 129 -1.10 11.63 -7.33
N ASP A 130 -2.24 12.02 -7.88
CA ASP A 130 -2.76 13.38 -7.78
C ASP A 130 -4.24 13.32 -7.39
N PHE A 131 -4.52 13.62 -6.12
CA PHE A 131 -5.87 13.63 -5.58
C PHE A 131 -6.73 14.72 -6.22
N SER A 132 -6.13 15.86 -6.61
CA SER A 132 -6.87 16.93 -7.28
C SER A 132 -7.42 16.51 -8.65
N ALA A 133 -6.65 15.68 -9.36
CA ALA A 133 -7.02 15.13 -10.66
C ALA A 133 -7.84 13.83 -10.55
N SER A 134 -7.88 13.19 -9.38
CA SER A 134 -8.74 12.06 -9.09
C SER A 134 -10.20 12.49 -9.01
N LEU A 135 -11.11 11.62 -9.38
CA LEU A 135 -12.54 11.83 -9.22
C LEU A 135 -13.07 11.28 -7.89
N ALA A 136 -12.20 10.78 -7.02
CA ALA A 136 -12.58 10.25 -5.73
C ALA A 136 -13.04 11.35 -4.76
N ALA A 137 -14.04 11.05 -3.95
CA ALA A 137 -14.49 11.93 -2.88
C ALA A 137 -13.55 11.89 -1.67
N ALA A 138 -12.91 10.74 -1.44
CA ALA A 138 -11.94 10.53 -0.37
C ALA A 138 -10.84 9.52 -0.78
N ALA A 139 -9.68 9.58 -0.12
CA ALA A 139 -8.63 8.58 -0.29
C ALA A 139 -7.84 8.34 1.01
N ALA A 140 -7.24 7.16 1.14
CA ALA A 140 -6.38 6.84 2.27
C ALA A 140 -4.91 6.74 1.88
N VAL A 141 -4.05 7.23 2.79
CA VAL A 141 -2.60 7.09 2.72
C VAL A 141 -2.03 6.67 4.07
N SER A 142 -0.86 6.02 4.08
CA SER A 142 -0.23 5.53 5.31
C SER A 142 1.26 5.79 5.32
N ALA A 143 1.75 6.43 6.39
CA ALA A 143 3.14 6.85 6.50
C ALA A 143 4.15 5.71 6.37
N HIS A 144 3.87 4.54 6.98
CA HIS A 144 4.81 3.41 6.97
C HIS A 144 5.00 2.75 5.60
N LYS A 145 4.20 3.12 4.60
CA LYS A 145 4.35 2.64 3.21
C LYS A 145 5.26 3.52 2.35
N ILE A 146 5.64 4.70 2.87
CA ILE A 146 6.56 5.64 2.23
C ILE A 146 7.81 5.91 3.07
N GLY A 147 8.16 5.00 3.99
CA GLY A 147 9.33 5.12 4.86
C GLY A 147 9.10 5.94 6.14
N GLY A 148 7.88 6.34 6.43
CA GLY A 148 7.49 7.02 7.66
C GLY A 148 7.18 6.07 8.82
N PRO A 149 6.78 6.60 9.99
CA PRO A 149 6.49 5.80 11.17
C PRO A 149 5.18 5.01 11.03
N LYS A 150 5.10 3.87 11.74
CA LYS A 150 3.84 3.14 11.94
C LYS A 150 2.92 3.94 12.87
N GLY A 151 1.61 3.69 12.80
CA GLY A 151 0.62 4.30 13.70
C GLY A 151 0.28 5.75 13.33
N VAL A 152 0.51 6.16 12.09
CA VAL A 152 0.07 7.42 11.51
C VAL A 152 -0.23 7.27 10.02
N GLY A 153 -1.28 7.94 9.56
CA GLY A 153 -1.70 8.03 8.18
C GLY A 153 -2.55 9.27 7.97
N ALA A 154 -3.19 9.36 6.82
CA ALA A 154 -4.14 10.43 6.54
C ALA A 154 -5.33 9.94 5.70
N LEU A 155 -6.46 10.53 5.96
CA LEU A 155 -7.61 10.58 5.07
C LEU A 155 -7.48 11.86 4.24
N LEU A 156 -7.52 11.73 2.93
CA LEU A 156 -7.75 12.83 2.01
C LEU A 156 -9.26 12.90 1.79
N ILE A 157 -9.84 14.08 1.94
CA ILE A 157 -11.30 14.22 1.83
C ILE A 157 -11.69 15.57 1.25
N ARG A 158 -12.50 15.56 0.19
CA ARG A 158 -13.02 16.78 -0.42
C ARG A 158 -14.01 17.47 0.51
N GLU A 159 -13.99 18.78 0.53
CA GLU A 159 -14.89 19.59 1.35
C GLU A 159 -16.38 19.32 1.02
N SER A 160 -16.67 19.02 -0.24
CA SER A 160 -18.01 18.67 -0.71
C SER A 160 -18.52 17.32 -0.23
N HIS A 161 -17.66 16.47 0.36
CA HIS A 161 -18.03 15.15 0.85
C HIS A 161 -18.40 15.22 2.33
N ALA A 162 -19.69 15.15 2.62
CA ALA A 162 -20.20 15.16 4.01
C ALA A 162 -19.90 13.81 4.66
N THR A 163 -18.88 13.76 5.50
CA THR A 163 -18.61 12.60 6.37
C THR A 163 -19.15 12.88 7.77
N GLN A 164 -19.82 11.90 8.35
CA GLN A 164 -20.11 11.94 9.78
C GLN A 164 -18.81 11.67 10.55
N MET A 165 -18.54 12.49 11.57
CA MET A 165 -17.41 12.25 12.48
C MET A 165 -17.57 10.90 13.17
N THR A 166 -16.55 10.05 13.03
CA THR A 166 -16.53 8.75 13.71
C THR A 166 -15.93 8.85 15.11
N VAL A 167 -14.93 9.71 15.29
CA VAL A 167 -14.32 9.96 16.59
C VAL A 167 -14.82 11.29 17.11
N LEU A 168 -15.83 11.22 17.96
CA LEU A 168 -16.46 12.40 18.58
C LEU A 168 -15.58 12.93 19.72
N GLY A 169 -15.54 14.26 19.90
CA GLY A 169 -14.77 14.92 20.98
C GLY A 169 -14.51 16.38 20.70
N GLY A 170 -13.26 16.81 20.84
CA GLY A 170 -12.83 18.18 20.59
C GLY A 170 -12.77 18.55 19.11
N GLY A 171 -12.33 19.76 18.81
CA GLY A 171 -12.29 20.31 17.44
C GLY A 171 -11.00 20.02 16.66
N GLN A 172 -10.21 19.02 17.04
CA GLN A 172 -8.98 18.66 16.33
C GLN A 172 -9.30 18.25 14.87
N GLU A 173 -8.30 18.37 14.00
CA GLU A 173 -8.45 18.10 12.57
C GLU A 173 -9.68 18.84 11.96
N SER A 174 -9.89 20.08 12.35
CA SER A 174 -11.02 20.92 11.91
C SER A 174 -12.39 20.26 12.21
N GLY A 175 -12.47 19.51 13.31
CA GLY A 175 -13.67 18.80 13.71
C GLY A 175 -13.93 17.48 12.94
N LYS A 176 -13.06 17.10 12.01
CA LYS A 176 -13.22 15.88 11.21
C LYS A 176 -12.74 14.61 11.94
N ARG A 177 -11.79 14.78 12.87
CA ARG A 177 -11.27 13.67 13.69
C ARG A 177 -10.75 14.20 15.02
N SER A 178 -11.41 13.84 16.11
CA SER A 178 -11.08 14.35 17.46
C SER A 178 -9.97 13.56 18.15
N GLY A 179 -9.38 14.16 19.18
CA GLY A 179 -8.28 13.62 19.97
C GLY A 179 -6.97 14.33 19.70
N THR A 180 -6.14 14.48 20.73
CA THR A 180 -4.83 15.12 20.62
C THR A 180 -4.00 14.45 19.53
N GLU A 181 -3.44 15.26 18.66
CA GLU A 181 -2.67 14.82 17.49
C GLU A 181 -1.36 14.13 17.93
N ASN A 182 -1.00 13.06 17.24
CA ASN A 182 0.29 12.38 17.41
C ASN A 182 1.41 13.21 16.75
N VAL A 183 1.80 14.32 17.40
CA VAL A 183 2.76 15.29 16.86
C VAL A 183 4.05 14.64 16.37
N VAL A 184 4.58 13.67 17.13
CA VAL A 184 5.83 12.95 16.79
C VAL A 184 5.67 12.08 15.54
N GLY A 185 4.58 11.31 15.47
CA GLY A 185 4.26 10.48 14.31
C GLY A 185 3.99 11.32 13.07
N ILE A 186 3.23 12.42 13.23
CA ILE A 186 2.89 13.36 12.15
C ILE A 186 4.15 14.04 11.61
N ALA A 187 5.06 14.49 12.47
CA ALA A 187 6.35 15.02 12.05
C ALA A 187 7.16 14.03 11.20
N GLY A 188 7.16 12.75 11.60
CA GLY A 188 7.80 11.69 10.85
C GLY A 188 7.12 11.42 9.50
N PHE A 189 5.79 11.49 9.46
CA PHE A 189 5.03 11.35 8.22
C PHE A 189 5.32 12.49 7.25
N GLY A 190 5.31 13.75 7.72
CA GLY A 190 5.66 14.91 6.89
C GLY A 190 7.07 14.83 6.30
N ALA A 191 8.05 14.40 7.10
CA ALA A 191 9.42 14.18 6.62
C ALA A 191 9.50 13.08 5.55
N ALA A 192 8.79 11.97 5.75
CA ALA A 192 8.71 10.89 4.78
C ALA A 192 8.00 11.32 3.49
N ALA A 193 6.93 12.12 3.60
CA ALA A 193 6.22 12.66 2.45
C ALA A 193 7.11 13.59 1.61
N ALA A 194 7.85 14.47 2.26
CA ALA A 194 8.81 15.34 1.56
C ALA A 194 9.94 14.56 0.87
N ALA A 195 10.41 13.46 1.49
CA ALA A 195 11.42 12.59 0.88
C ALA A 195 10.82 11.83 -0.32
N ALA A 196 9.66 11.21 -0.15
CA ALA A 196 8.99 10.45 -1.22
C ALA A 196 8.66 11.33 -2.43
N LYS A 197 8.32 12.62 -2.22
CA LYS A 197 8.10 13.56 -3.31
C LYS A 197 9.39 13.79 -4.11
N ARG A 198 10.52 14.01 -3.45
CA ARG A 198 11.84 14.13 -4.12
C ARG A 198 12.21 12.86 -4.87
N ASP A 199 12.00 11.66 -4.26
CA ASP A 199 12.29 10.38 -4.91
C ASP A 199 11.50 10.20 -6.22
N LEU A 200 10.25 10.72 -6.28
CA LEU A 200 9.45 10.75 -7.51
C LEU A 200 9.99 11.76 -8.53
N GLU A 201 10.38 12.96 -8.09
CA GLU A 201 10.94 14.02 -8.95
C GLU A 201 12.30 13.61 -9.54
N ASP A 202 13.12 12.90 -8.77
CA ASP A 202 14.44 12.38 -9.16
C ASP A 202 14.37 11.03 -9.92
N ASP A 203 13.17 10.51 -10.20
CA ASP A 203 12.92 9.21 -10.88
C ASP A 203 13.67 8.03 -10.25
N VAL A 204 13.81 8.03 -8.93
CA VAL A 204 14.55 6.99 -8.17
C VAL A 204 13.96 5.60 -8.42
N TRP A 205 12.63 5.52 -8.59
CA TRP A 205 11.93 4.26 -8.82
C TRP A 205 12.21 3.59 -10.17
N ARG A 206 12.79 4.31 -11.12
CA ARG A 206 13.19 3.74 -12.42
C ARG A 206 14.20 2.61 -12.26
N GLN A 207 15.24 2.81 -11.43
CA GLN A 207 16.24 1.77 -11.18
C GLN A 207 15.61 0.56 -10.48
N THR A 208 14.74 0.79 -9.50
CA THR A 208 14.02 -0.30 -8.81
C THR A 208 13.18 -1.12 -9.78
N ARG A 209 12.51 -0.47 -10.74
CA ARG A 209 11.75 -1.15 -11.79
C ARG A 209 12.64 -2.02 -12.67
N LEU A 210 13.79 -1.51 -13.11
CA LEU A 210 14.73 -2.28 -13.94
C LEU A 210 15.24 -3.52 -13.19
N LEU A 211 15.54 -3.39 -11.90
CA LEU A 211 15.97 -4.52 -11.06
C LEU A 211 14.86 -5.57 -10.91
N ARG A 212 13.60 -5.13 -10.72
CA ARG A 212 12.44 -6.02 -10.67
C ARG A 212 12.30 -6.80 -11.99
N ASP A 213 12.31 -6.10 -13.12
CA ASP A 213 12.13 -6.70 -14.44
C ASP A 213 13.25 -7.70 -14.74
N GLN A 214 14.51 -7.36 -14.46
CA GLN A 214 15.65 -8.27 -14.57
C GLN A 214 15.55 -9.51 -13.68
N MET A 215 15.03 -9.35 -12.46
CA MET A 215 14.78 -10.48 -11.56
C MET A 215 13.72 -11.43 -12.15
N GLU A 216 12.61 -10.89 -12.62
CA GLU A 216 11.53 -11.66 -13.24
C GLU A 216 12.03 -12.42 -14.48
N ASP A 217 12.76 -11.76 -15.37
CA ASP A 217 13.36 -12.38 -16.57
C ASP A 217 14.25 -13.58 -16.20
N LYS A 218 15.11 -13.43 -15.20
CA LYS A 218 15.99 -14.52 -14.76
C LYS A 218 15.23 -15.67 -14.10
N LEU A 219 14.18 -15.38 -13.35
CA LEU A 219 13.31 -16.40 -12.77
C LEU A 219 12.60 -17.20 -13.85
N ILE A 220 12.03 -16.54 -14.87
CA ILE A 220 11.35 -17.18 -16.01
C ILE A 220 12.34 -18.01 -16.85
N GLN A 221 13.56 -17.49 -17.08
CA GLN A 221 14.62 -18.24 -17.77
C GLN A 221 15.00 -19.53 -17.04
N PHE A 222 15.03 -19.48 -15.71
CA PHE A 222 15.35 -20.65 -14.89
C PHE A 222 14.18 -21.65 -14.77
N GLU A 223 12.94 -21.15 -14.67
CA GLU A 223 11.71 -21.93 -14.57
C GLU A 223 10.66 -21.36 -15.53
N PRO A 224 10.55 -21.92 -16.76
CA PRO A 224 9.60 -21.40 -17.76
C PRO A 224 8.13 -21.50 -17.38
N ASP A 225 7.77 -22.41 -16.46
CA ASP A 225 6.41 -22.58 -15.95
C ASP A 225 6.11 -21.63 -14.75
N LEU A 226 7.04 -20.76 -14.38
CA LEU A 226 6.82 -19.75 -13.34
C LEU A 226 5.81 -18.72 -13.84
N ILE A 227 4.84 -18.40 -12.98
CA ILE A 227 3.79 -17.43 -13.29
C ILE A 227 4.12 -16.12 -12.56
N VAL A 228 4.26 -15.01 -13.29
CA VAL A 228 4.32 -13.65 -12.74
C VAL A 228 2.93 -13.04 -12.84
N PHE A 229 2.35 -12.66 -11.70
CA PHE A 229 1.00 -12.12 -11.66
C PHE A 229 0.95 -10.65 -12.07
N GLY A 230 0.01 -10.31 -12.95
CA GLY A 230 -0.20 -8.94 -13.42
C GLY A 230 0.87 -8.45 -14.41
N ASP A 231 1.64 -9.34 -15.05
CA ASP A 231 2.69 -9.02 -16.03
C ASP A 231 2.18 -8.26 -17.25
N LEU A 232 0.91 -8.46 -17.62
CA LEU A 232 0.25 -7.75 -18.74
C LEU A 232 -0.33 -6.39 -18.33
N ALA A 233 -0.34 -6.05 -17.03
CA ALA A 233 -0.86 -4.79 -16.52
C ALA A 233 0.29 -3.83 -16.12
N SER A 234 -0.05 -2.54 -15.99
CA SER A 234 0.84 -1.60 -15.33
C SER A 234 1.01 -1.97 -13.87
N ARG A 235 2.25 -2.01 -13.38
CA ARG A 235 2.55 -2.40 -12.00
C ARG A 235 3.44 -1.39 -11.29
N LEU A 236 3.35 -1.38 -9.97
CA LEU A 236 4.28 -0.66 -9.10
C LEU A 236 5.73 -1.05 -9.44
N PRO A 237 6.68 -0.10 -9.40
CA PRO A 237 8.07 -0.36 -9.76
C PRO A 237 8.79 -1.34 -8.84
N ASN A 238 8.27 -1.53 -7.63
CA ASN A 238 8.96 -2.18 -6.53
C ASN A 238 8.35 -3.52 -6.10
N THR A 239 7.34 -4.03 -6.80
CA THR A 239 6.59 -5.22 -6.38
C THR A 239 6.59 -6.25 -7.48
N SER A 240 7.02 -7.47 -7.16
CA SER A 240 6.88 -8.66 -7.97
C SER A 240 6.12 -9.72 -7.18
N CYS A 241 5.07 -10.27 -7.75
CA CYS A 241 4.33 -11.39 -7.20
C CYS A 241 4.39 -12.53 -8.21
N PHE A 242 4.87 -13.69 -7.78
CA PHE A 242 5.03 -14.84 -8.68
C PHE A 242 4.81 -16.17 -7.95
N ALA A 243 4.42 -17.19 -8.70
CA ALA A 243 4.26 -18.57 -8.22
C ALA A 243 5.22 -19.51 -8.94
N ALA A 244 5.90 -20.36 -8.18
CA ALA A 244 6.70 -21.44 -8.70
C ALA A 244 5.91 -22.77 -8.59
N PRO A 245 5.78 -23.56 -9.66
CA PRO A 245 5.00 -24.78 -9.65
C PRO A 245 5.39 -25.75 -8.53
N GLY A 246 4.39 -26.11 -7.70
CA GLY A 246 4.54 -27.09 -6.62
C GLY A 246 5.43 -26.70 -5.45
N TRP A 247 5.75 -25.44 -5.30
CA TRP A 247 6.46 -24.94 -4.12
C TRP A 247 5.60 -23.93 -3.36
N ARG A 248 5.00 -24.39 -2.27
CA ARG A 248 4.10 -23.56 -1.46
C ARG A 248 4.79 -22.29 -0.93
N GLY A 249 4.11 -21.17 -1.03
CA GLY A 249 4.60 -19.86 -0.63
C GLY A 249 5.04 -19.79 0.82
N GLU A 250 4.34 -20.46 1.75
CA GLU A 250 4.74 -20.58 3.16
C GLU A 250 6.14 -21.19 3.31
N THR A 251 6.42 -22.26 2.58
CA THR A 251 7.73 -22.93 2.59
C THR A 251 8.79 -22.03 1.93
N GLN A 252 8.44 -21.30 0.89
CA GLN A 252 9.34 -20.32 0.26
C GLN A 252 9.75 -19.23 1.27
N VAL A 253 8.80 -18.64 1.98
CA VAL A 253 9.06 -17.62 3.01
C VAL A 253 10.05 -18.13 4.06
N ILE A 254 9.83 -19.34 4.60
CA ILE A 254 10.72 -19.94 5.60
C ILE A 254 12.14 -20.14 5.03
N GLN A 255 12.25 -20.66 3.80
CA GLN A 255 13.56 -20.92 3.20
C GLN A 255 14.29 -19.62 2.84
N MET A 256 13.58 -18.61 2.40
CA MET A 256 14.17 -17.30 2.12
C MET A 256 14.58 -16.58 3.40
N ASP A 257 13.80 -16.67 4.47
CA ASP A 257 14.15 -16.11 5.77
C ASP A 257 15.46 -16.74 6.32
N LEU A 258 15.59 -18.07 6.23
CA LEU A 258 16.83 -18.79 6.59
C LEU A 258 18.03 -18.38 5.71
N ALA A 259 17.80 -17.93 4.49
CA ALA A 259 18.81 -17.41 3.60
C ALA A 259 19.07 -15.89 3.77
N GLY A 260 18.38 -15.23 4.71
CA GLY A 260 18.54 -13.80 5.01
C GLY A 260 17.65 -12.85 4.19
N PHE A 261 16.61 -13.37 3.52
CA PHE A 261 15.69 -12.57 2.71
C PHE A 261 14.26 -12.56 3.30
N ALA A 262 13.75 -11.37 3.58
CA ALA A 262 12.37 -11.17 4.03
C ALA A 262 11.44 -11.01 2.82
N VAL A 263 10.67 -12.05 2.50
CA VAL A 263 9.63 -12.06 1.47
C VAL A 263 8.26 -12.31 2.10
N SER A 264 7.18 -12.14 1.35
CA SER A 264 5.83 -12.37 1.84
C SER A 264 5.14 -13.45 1.00
N ALA A 265 4.21 -14.21 1.59
CA ALA A 265 3.37 -15.16 0.88
C ALA A 265 1.91 -14.90 1.25
N GLY A 266 1.01 -14.94 0.26
CA GLY A 266 -0.43 -14.86 0.41
C GLY A 266 -0.94 -13.74 1.31
N SER A 267 -2.15 -13.86 1.81
CA SER A 267 -2.63 -13.03 2.91
C SER A 267 -2.02 -13.55 4.22
N ALA A 268 -1.04 -12.83 4.78
CA ALA A 268 -0.54 -13.06 6.12
C ALA A 268 -1.65 -12.78 7.13
N CYS A 269 -2.47 -13.79 7.42
CA CYS A 269 -3.51 -13.68 8.44
C CYS A 269 -2.89 -13.78 9.84
N SER A 270 -3.48 -13.03 10.77
CA SER A 270 -3.18 -12.99 12.21
C SER A 270 -3.21 -14.36 12.92
N SER A 271 -3.63 -15.43 12.24
CA SER A 271 -3.69 -16.80 12.77
C SER A 271 -2.44 -17.66 12.52
N GLY A 272 -1.39 -17.11 11.90
CA GLY A 272 -0.14 -17.84 11.64
C GLY A 272 -0.23 -18.95 10.57
N LYS A 273 -1.38 -19.14 9.92
CA LYS A 273 -1.54 -20.05 8.78
C LYS A 273 -1.61 -19.24 7.49
N VAL A 274 -0.71 -19.50 6.56
CA VAL A 274 -0.75 -18.91 5.22
C VAL A 274 -1.91 -19.58 4.45
N LYS A 275 -2.92 -18.78 4.09
CA LYS A 275 -4.00 -19.20 3.20
C LYS A 275 -3.63 -18.82 1.76
N ALA A 276 -4.27 -19.49 0.78
CA ALA A 276 -4.20 -19.06 -0.61
C ALA A 276 -4.56 -17.57 -0.74
N SER A 277 -3.85 -16.86 -1.61
CA SER A 277 -4.11 -15.45 -1.84
C SER A 277 -5.52 -15.25 -2.39
N ARG A 278 -6.35 -14.49 -1.65
CA ARG A 278 -7.68 -14.12 -2.11
C ARG A 278 -7.62 -13.26 -3.37
N VAL A 279 -6.62 -12.41 -3.50
CA VAL A 279 -6.40 -11.57 -4.68
C VAL A 279 -6.23 -12.47 -5.90
N LEU A 280 -5.36 -13.47 -5.83
CA LEU A 280 -5.10 -14.38 -6.95
C LEU A 280 -6.30 -15.29 -7.26
N LEU A 281 -7.04 -15.72 -6.24
CA LEU A 281 -8.31 -16.44 -6.45
C LEU A 281 -9.34 -15.55 -7.16
N ALA A 282 -9.45 -14.26 -6.79
CA ALA A 282 -10.35 -13.32 -7.47
C ALA A 282 -9.92 -13.02 -8.91
N MET A 283 -8.62 -13.11 -9.21
CA MET A 283 -8.06 -13.02 -10.57
C MET A 283 -8.30 -14.29 -11.40
N GLY A 284 -8.91 -15.36 -10.81
CA GLY A 284 -9.27 -16.60 -11.50
C GLY A 284 -8.20 -17.69 -11.47
N PHE A 285 -7.13 -17.54 -10.69
CA PHE A 285 -6.14 -18.60 -10.49
C PHE A 285 -6.66 -19.66 -9.51
N ASP A 286 -6.25 -20.91 -9.72
CA ASP A 286 -6.61 -22.01 -8.83
C ASP A 286 -5.91 -21.91 -7.45
N GLU A 287 -6.38 -22.69 -6.48
CA GLU A 287 -5.91 -22.67 -5.09
C GLU A 287 -4.44 -23.13 -4.98
N GLU A 288 -3.99 -24.07 -5.81
CA GLU A 288 -2.60 -24.55 -5.80
C GLU A 288 -1.65 -23.43 -6.24
N THR A 289 -1.97 -22.79 -7.35
CA THR A 289 -1.22 -21.62 -7.88
C THR A 289 -1.23 -20.47 -6.88
N ALA A 290 -2.40 -20.09 -6.35
CA ALA A 290 -2.54 -19.02 -5.39
C ALA A 290 -1.81 -19.28 -4.06
N SER A 291 -1.71 -20.57 -3.63
CA SER A 291 -0.96 -20.98 -2.45
C SER A 291 0.56 -21.05 -2.67
N SER A 292 0.99 -21.10 -3.93
CA SER A 292 2.42 -21.16 -4.31
C SER A 292 3.04 -19.78 -4.52
N ALA A 293 2.25 -18.72 -4.43
CA ALA A 293 2.69 -17.37 -4.68
C ALA A 293 3.53 -16.80 -3.53
N ILE A 294 4.56 -16.05 -3.89
CA ILE A 294 5.27 -15.12 -2.99
C ILE A 294 5.32 -13.73 -3.61
N ARG A 295 5.44 -12.73 -2.73
CA ARG A 295 5.70 -11.35 -3.13
C ARG A 295 7.09 -10.94 -2.69
N VAL A 296 7.88 -10.45 -3.62
CA VAL A 296 9.16 -9.77 -3.40
C VAL A 296 8.93 -8.27 -3.52
N SER A 297 9.34 -7.54 -2.50
CA SER A 297 9.24 -6.07 -2.46
C SER A 297 10.62 -5.46 -2.34
N MET A 298 10.90 -4.47 -3.17
CA MET A 298 12.17 -3.77 -3.25
C MET A 298 12.01 -2.34 -2.75
N GLY A 299 13.12 -1.68 -2.46
CA GLY A 299 13.13 -0.28 -2.07
C GLY A 299 14.11 0.54 -2.92
N PRO A 300 14.13 1.88 -2.76
CA PRO A 300 15.05 2.75 -3.51
C PRO A 300 16.54 2.44 -3.28
N ARG A 301 16.86 1.71 -2.23
CA ARG A 301 18.24 1.30 -1.89
C ARG A 301 18.58 -0.12 -2.27
N THR A 302 17.66 -0.86 -2.88
CA THR A 302 17.92 -2.21 -3.38
C THR A 302 18.96 -2.15 -4.50
N THR A 303 19.96 -3.02 -4.43
CA THR A 303 21.09 -3.08 -5.35
C THR A 303 20.99 -4.29 -6.29
N GLU A 304 21.78 -4.28 -7.37
CA GLU A 304 21.95 -5.46 -8.25
C GLU A 304 22.50 -6.67 -7.47
N GLU A 305 23.36 -6.42 -6.49
CA GLU A 305 23.92 -7.46 -5.60
C GLU A 305 22.84 -8.13 -4.76
N ASP A 306 21.90 -7.35 -4.19
CA ASP A 306 20.77 -7.90 -3.43
C ASP A 306 19.93 -8.82 -4.31
N ILE A 307 19.65 -8.40 -5.55
CA ILE A 307 18.87 -9.20 -6.51
C ILE A 307 19.60 -10.46 -6.92
N ARG A 308 20.91 -10.37 -7.19
CA ARG A 308 21.74 -11.53 -7.55
C ARG A 308 21.74 -12.56 -6.41
N SER A 309 22.01 -12.12 -5.20
CA SER A 309 22.05 -12.97 -4.02
C SER A 309 20.70 -13.62 -3.73
N PHE A 310 19.60 -12.87 -3.90
CA PHE A 310 18.25 -13.43 -3.81
C PHE A 310 18.00 -14.52 -4.85
N LEU A 311 18.33 -14.27 -6.11
CA LEU A 311 18.17 -15.24 -7.19
C LEU A 311 18.97 -16.52 -6.95
N GLU A 312 20.23 -16.40 -6.50
CA GLU A 312 21.06 -17.55 -6.16
C GLU A 312 20.43 -18.39 -5.06
N ALA A 313 19.99 -17.76 -3.97
CA ALA A 313 19.33 -18.45 -2.86
C ALA A 313 18.02 -19.13 -3.30
N TRP A 314 17.18 -18.42 -4.04
CA TRP A 314 15.88 -18.91 -4.48
C TRP A 314 16.00 -20.06 -5.48
N THR A 315 16.85 -19.93 -6.50
CA THR A 315 17.06 -20.99 -7.52
C THR A 315 17.67 -22.24 -6.93
N GLN A 316 18.62 -22.10 -5.97
CA GLN A 316 19.19 -23.24 -5.24
C GLN A 316 18.12 -23.97 -4.43
N ALA A 317 17.28 -23.21 -3.71
CA ALA A 317 16.20 -23.80 -2.91
C ALA A 317 15.17 -24.49 -3.79
N TYR A 318 14.73 -23.86 -4.88
CA TYR A 318 13.75 -24.46 -5.81
C TYR A 318 14.29 -25.70 -6.52
N SER A 319 15.56 -25.73 -6.91
CA SER A 319 16.20 -26.93 -7.48
C SER A 319 16.07 -28.16 -6.57
N ARG A 320 16.20 -27.96 -5.25
CA ARG A 320 16.00 -29.05 -4.26
C ARG A 320 14.56 -29.54 -4.21
N VAL A 321 13.58 -28.60 -4.39
CA VAL A 321 12.16 -28.96 -4.44
C VAL A 321 11.85 -29.76 -5.70
N ARG A 322 12.35 -29.31 -6.86
CA ARG A 322 12.18 -30.03 -8.14
C ARG A 322 12.76 -31.45 -8.10
N ALA A 323 13.95 -31.61 -7.55
CA ALA A 323 14.60 -32.91 -7.43
C ALA A 323 13.78 -33.93 -6.59
N ARG A 324 13.05 -33.45 -5.58
CA ARG A 324 12.19 -34.32 -4.75
C ARG A 324 10.85 -34.69 -5.41
N ARG A 325 10.44 -33.95 -6.43
CA ARG A 325 9.16 -34.22 -7.17
C ARG A 325 9.37 -35.12 -8.38
N GLY A 326 10.58 -35.16 -8.93
CA GLY A 326 10.92 -35.98 -10.11
C GLY A 326 11.46 -37.38 -9.78
N GLY A 327 11.61 -37.74 -8.52
CA GLY A 327 11.93 -39.08 -8.04
C GLY A 327 10.76 -39.69 -7.31
#